data_ceaadab54f104abb14ddcb440bc83fdb
#
_entry.id   ceaadab54f104abb14ddcb440bc83fdb
#
_cell.length_a   1.000
_cell.length_b   1.000
_cell.length_c   1.000
_cell.angle_alpha   90.00
_cell.angle_beta   90.00
_cell.angle_gamma   90.00
#
_symmetry.space_group_name_H-M   'P 1'
#
loop_
_entity.id
_entity.type
_entity.pdbx_description
1 polymer ?
#
loop_
_entity_poly.entity_id
_entity_poly.type
_entity_poly.pdbx_seq_one_letter_code
_entity_poly.pdbx_strand_id
1 'polypeptide(L)'
;MIPFFASPIGLGHATRDIAIAEELKTDIQFVSGEGASILLSRKGFKVLDVYKPKKFVVKSGQLQHAFKWLLSYYLYYKKCKTVAKEILESCNGLMISDEDFASIAVAEEKDQRRVLITDIIESHFTAGLASLIEKKMNRSMHALMQRCDCVIIPEIGDDRDNICYVGPVVRRTSADRNMLRKQFCFDKNTILVSGGGTDAGKYLVQKAIEAHCQIQNKLDSELIIVSGPSLKLPDSQEYRNLGFINNMHDLVCAADLVISLAGRSTIDESMAYGTPGIFIPLKNHFEQEQNAARCGFKYEDIFRLEYLIKEKIGYRSNTV
;
A
#
# COMPACT_ATOMS: atom_id res chain seq x y z
N MET A 1 18.02 -19.24 5.27
CA MET A 1 17.53 -17.96 4.68
C MET A 1 16.28 -18.26 3.88
N ILE A 2 15.16 -17.57 4.17
CA ILE A 2 13.86 -17.75 3.50
C ILE A 2 13.74 -16.71 2.39
N PRO A 3 13.52 -17.08 1.12
CA PRO A 3 13.20 -16.13 0.06
C PRO A 3 11.78 -15.59 0.27
N PHE A 4 11.64 -14.25 0.30
CA PHE A 4 10.40 -13.55 0.45
C PHE A 4 10.17 -12.65 -0.77
N PHE A 5 9.28 -13.07 -1.65
CA PHE A 5 8.93 -12.36 -2.87
C PHE A 5 7.85 -11.32 -2.56
N ALA A 6 8.24 -10.05 -2.57
CA ALA A 6 7.39 -8.92 -2.23
C ALA A 6 6.98 -8.15 -3.48
N SER A 7 5.70 -7.90 -3.66
CA SER A 7 5.18 -7.07 -4.76
C SER A 7 5.83 -5.68 -4.75
N PRO A 8 6.41 -5.20 -5.85
CA PRO A 8 7.00 -3.87 -5.94
C PRO A 8 5.98 -2.78 -6.31
N ILE A 9 4.70 -3.14 -6.44
CA ILE A 9 3.65 -2.20 -6.88
C ILE A 9 3.17 -1.38 -5.68
N GLY A 10 3.68 -0.17 -5.56
CA GLY A 10 3.45 0.69 -4.40
C GLY A 10 4.37 0.37 -3.23
N LEU A 11 4.09 0.96 -2.06
CA LEU A 11 4.86 0.73 -0.82
C LEU A 11 4.08 -0.09 0.21
N GLY A 12 2.79 -0.32 -0.02
CA GLY A 12 1.91 -0.99 0.91
C GLY A 12 2.37 -2.41 1.27
N HIS A 13 2.70 -3.20 0.26
CA HIS A 13 3.23 -4.56 0.44
C HIS A 13 4.52 -4.54 1.27
N ALA A 14 5.51 -3.74 0.87
CA ALA A 14 6.78 -3.64 1.60
C ALA A 14 6.57 -3.19 3.06
N THR A 15 5.59 -2.33 3.35
CA THR A 15 5.26 -1.89 4.71
C THR A 15 4.72 -3.06 5.55
N ARG A 16 3.81 -3.85 4.99
CA ARG A 16 3.25 -5.07 5.60
C ARG A 16 4.32 -6.14 5.78
N ASP A 17 5.14 -6.34 4.76
CA ASP A 17 6.22 -7.33 4.77
C ASP A 17 7.28 -7.05 5.83
N ILE A 18 7.59 -5.77 6.07
CA ILE A 18 8.47 -5.36 7.17
C ILE A 18 7.87 -5.79 8.51
N ALA A 19 6.58 -5.51 8.74
CA ALA A 19 5.92 -5.89 9.98
C ALA A 19 5.98 -7.40 10.22
N ILE A 20 5.77 -8.20 9.17
CA ILE A 20 5.85 -9.66 9.23
C ILE A 20 7.30 -10.11 9.50
N ALA A 21 8.26 -9.56 8.76
CA ALA A 21 9.67 -9.95 8.85
C ALA A 21 10.28 -9.62 10.23
N GLU A 22 9.90 -8.49 10.83
CA GLU A 22 10.35 -8.09 12.17
C GLU A 22 9.86 -9.09 13.26
N GLU A 23 8.70 -9.71 13.07
CA GLU A 23 8.16 -10.72 14.02
C GLU A 23 8.69 -12.15 13.76
N LEU A 24 9.02 -12.49 12.52
CA LEU A 24 9.48 -13.85 12.17
C LEU A 24 10.83 -14.22 12.78
N LYS A 25 11.70 -13.25 13.12
CA LYS A 25 13.02 -13.46 13.75
C LYS A 25 13.88 -14.51 13.04
N THR A 26 13.79 -14.58 11.73
CA THR A 26 14.54 -15.53 10.89
C THR A 26 15.29 -14.79 9.78
N ASP A 27 16.29 -15.44 9.18
CA ASP A 27 17.07 -14.86 8.07
C ASP A 27 16.21 -14.85 6.79
N ILE A 28 15.77 -13.67 6.36
CA ILE A 28 14.94 -13.44 5.19
C ILE A 28 15.75 -12.72 4.12
N GLN A 29 15.57 -13.13 2.88
CA GLN A 29 16.02 -12.41 1.70
C GLN A 29 14.83 -11.96 0.88
N PHE A 30 14.61 -10.66 0.83
CA PHE A 30 13.56 -10.11 -0.02
C PHE A 30 13.94 -10.11 -1.49
N VAL A 31 12.94 -10.38 -2.33
CA VAL A 31 13.00 -10.26 -3.79
C VAL A 31 11.93 -9.27 -4.18
N SER A 32 12.32 -8.08 -4.62
CA SER A 32 11.38 -7.01 -4.91
C SER A 32 11.95 -6.04 -5.97
N GLY A 33 11.44 -4.81 -6.01
CA GLY A 33 11.89 -3.78 -6.93
C GLY A 33 11.45 -2.37 -6.56
N GLU A 34 11.98 -1.38 -7.28
CA GLU A 34 11.54 0.00 -7.21
C GLU A 34 11.59 0.59 -5.77
N GLY A 35 10.56 1.35 -5.39
CA GLY A 35 10.46 1.96 -4.07
C GLY A 35 10.38 0.96 -2.91
N ALA A 36 9.81 -0.23 -3.14
CA ALA A 36 9.74 -1.29 -2.15
C ALA A 36 11.14 -1.79 -1.76
N SER A 37 12.02 -2.04 -2.75
CA SER A 37 13.42 -2.42 -2.49
C SER A 37 14.17 -1.35 -1.69
N ILE A 38 13.94 -0.07 -1.98
CA ILE A 38 14.55 1.04 -1.23
C ILE A 38 14.08 1.01 0.24
N LEU A 39 12.79 0.84 0.48
CA LEU A 39 12.23 0.83 1.83
C LEU A 39 12.77 -0.36 2.64
N LEU A 40 12.74 -1.56 2.07
CA LEU A 40 13.24 -2.79 2.69
C LEU A 40 14.74 -2.70 3.02
N SER A 41 15.56 -2.20 2.08
CA SER A 41 17.01 -2.03 2.29
C SER A 41 17.30 -1.00 3.39
N ARG A 42 16.55 0.11 3.46
CA ARG A 42 16.70 1.12 4.53
C ARG A 42 16.33 0.59 5.92
N LYS A 43 15.54 -0.47 5.98
CA LYS A 43 15.22 -1.20 7.22
C LYS A 43 16.26 -2.27 7.58
N GLY A 44 17.31 -2.43 6.78
CA GLY A 44 18.43 -3.34 7.04
C GLY A 44 18.22 -4.75 6.51
N PHE A 45 17.17 -5.01 5.74
CA PHE A 45 16.96 -6.33 5.14
C PHE A 45 17.85 -6.54 3.91
N LYS A 46 18.20 -7.80 3.65
CA LYS A 46 18.83 -8.21 2.41
C LYS A 46 17.80 -8.18 1.28
N VAL A 47 18.07 -7.46 0.19
CA VAL A 47 17.11 -7.26 -0.91
C VAL A 47 17.77 -7.53 -2.25
N LEU A 48 17.10 -8.33 -3.09
CA LEU A 48 17.39 -8.46 -4.51
C LEU A 48 16.44 -7.53 -5.29
N ASP A 49 16.98 -6.41 -5.81
CA ASP A 49 16.22 -5.41 -6.58
C ASP A 49 16.14 -5.81 -8.06
N VAL A 50 15.25 -6.74 -8.37
CA VAL A 50 15.15 -7.38 -9.70
C VAL A 50 13.83 -7.12 -10.41
N TYR A 51 12.79 -6.71 -9.68
CA TYR A 51 11.45 -6.49 -10.22
C TYR A 51 11.27 -5.07 -10.75
N LYS A 52 10.87 -4.96 -12.02
CA LYS A 52 10.67 -3.69 -12.73
C LYS A 52 9.28 -3.68 -13.40
N PRO A 53 8.19 -3.54 -12.62
CA PRO A 53 6.85 -3.48 -13.18
C PRO A 53 6.64 -2.19 -13.98
N LYS A 54 5.73 -2.24 -14.95
CA LYS A 54 5.32 -1.04 -15.66
C LYS A 54 4.40 -0.20 -14.77
N LYS A 55 4.73 1.08 -14.61
CA LYS A 55 3.94 2.02 -13.83
C LYS A 55 2.54 2.22 -14.42
N PHE A 56 1.58 2.47 -13.54
CA PHE A 56 0.25 2.93 -13.94
C PHE A 56 0.33 4.31 -14.62
N VAL A 57 -0.49 4.51 -15.64
CA VAL A 57 -0.68 5.84 -16.23
C VAL A 57 -1.89 6.47 -15.55
N VAL A 58 -1.67 7.56 -14.82
CA VAL A 58 -2.70 8.27 -14.07
C VAL A 58 -2.80 9.70 -14.59
N LYS A 59 -4.03 10.17 -14.87
CA LYS A 59 -4.32 11.55 -15.25
C LYS A 59 -5.45 12.09 -14.38
N SER A 60 -5.22 13.21 -13.70
CA SER A 60 -6.19 13.85 -12.79
C SER A 60 -6.83 12.85 -11.79
N GLY A 61 -6.01 11.98 -11.18
CA GLY A 61 -6.48 10.96 -10.24
C GLY A 61 -7.27 9.80 -10.85
N GLN A 62 -7.20 9.60 -12.18
CA GLN A 62 -7.90 8.53 -12.89
C GLN A 62 -6.91 7.60 -13.58
N LEU A 63 -7.07 6.29 -13.37
CA LEU A 63 -6.30 5.27 -14.05
C LEU A 63 -6.66 5.24 -15.53
N GLN A 64 -5.64 5.29 -16.39
CA GLN A 64 -5.78 5.26 -17.84
C GLN A 64 -5.30 3.92 -18.39
N HIS A 65 -5.97 3.43 -19.46
CA HIS A 65 -5.51 2.28 -20.23
C HIS A 65 -5.30 0.99 -19.41
N ALA A 66 -6.19 0.67 -18.47
CA ALA A 66 -6.07 -0.49 -17.58
C ALA A 66 -5.84 -1.81 -18.35
N PHE A 67 -6.52 -2.03 -19.47
CA PHE A 67 -6.32 -3.23 -20.31
C PHE A 67 -4.90 -3.31 -20.88
N LYS A 68 -4.34 -2.18 -21.37
CA LYS A 68 -2.96 -2.13 -21.89
C LYS A 68 -1.94 -2.39 -20.79
N TRP A 69 -2.22 -1.92 -19.58
CA TRP A 69 -1.42 -2.21 -18.42
C TRP A 69 -1.47 -3.70 -18.07
N LEU A 70 -2.66 -4.33 -18.07
CA LEU A 70 -2.84 -5.75 -17.79
C LEU A 70 -2.05 -6.65 -18.77
N LEU A 71 -2.04 -6.31 -20.07
CA LEU A 71 -1.20 -7.02 -21.05
C LEU A 71 0.30 -6.87 -20.76
N SER A 72 0.72 -5.67 -20.33
CA SER A 72 2.11 -5.43 -19.92
C SER A 72 2.46 -6.20 -18.65
N TYR A 73 1.50 -6.33 -17.73
CA TYR A 73 1.65 -7.13 -16.51
C TYR A 73 1.83 -8.62 -16.82
N TYR A 74 1.15 -9.15 -17.81
CA TYR A 74 1.36 -10.53 -18.24
C TYR A 74 2.79 -10.81 -18.73
N LEU A 75 3.38 -9.87 -19.48
CA LEU A 75 4.80 -9.98 -19.88
C LEU A 75 5.75 -9.85 -18.71
N TYR A 76 5.42 -8.98 -17.76
CA TYR A 76 6.16 -8.82 -16.51
C TYR A 76 6.08 -10.10 -15.67
N TYR A 77 4.90 -10.71 -15.51
CA TYR A 77 4.70 -11.99 -14.84
C TYR A 77 5.64 -13.09 -15.35
N LYS A 78 5.82 -13.19 -16.69
CA LYS A 78 6.76 -14.15 -17.28
C LYS A 78 8.21 -13.91 -16.86
N LYS A 79 8.62 -12.64 -16.78
CA LYS A 79 9.97 -12.27 -16.28
C LYS A 79 10.13 -12.63 -14.81
N CYS A 80 9.11 -12.35 -13.99
CA CYS A 80 9.13 -12.75 -12.58
C CYS A 80 9.27 -14.27 -12.41
N LYS A 81 8.60 -15.08 -13.25
CA LYS A 81 8.81 -16.54 -13.24
C LYS A 81 10.25 -16.95 -13.54
N THR A 82 10.93 -16.28 -14.48
CA THR A 82 12.34 -16.56 -14.77
C THR A 82 13.22 -16.26 -13.56
N VAL A 83 13.05 -15.08 -12.96
CA VAL A 83 13.79 -14.67 -11.75
C VAL A 83 13.52 -15.64 -10.59
N ALA A 84 12.24 -15.99 -10.37
CA ALA A 84 11.87 -16.93 -9.31
C ALA A 84 12.50 -18.32 -9.52
N LYS A 85 12.60 -18.81 -10.77
CA LYS A 85 13.27 -20.08 -11.08
C LYS A 85 14.73 -20.05 -10.65
N GLU A 86 15.47 -19.02 -11.03
CA GLU A 86 16.89 -18.85 -10.68
C GLU A 86 17.11 -18.83 -9.15
N ILE A 87 16.27 -18.07 -8.43
CA ILE A 87 16.39 -17.94 -6.98
C ILE A 87 16.01 -19.24 -6.27
N LEU A 88 14.91 -19.87 -6.67
CA LEU A 88 14.42 -21.11 -6.04
C LEU A 88 15.20 -22.36 -6.45
N GLU A 89 16.13 -22.28 -7.41
CA GLU A 89 17.07 -23.38 -7.70
C GLU A 89 18.04 -23.64 -6.54
N SER A 90 18.42 -22.60 -5.82
CA SER A 90 19.34 -22.69 -4.69
C SER A 90 18.63 -22.82 -3.32
N CYS A 91 17.30 -22.83 -3.30
CA CYS A 91 16.50 -22.82 -2.08
C CYS A 91 15.57 -24.03 -2.01
N ASN A 92 15.83 -24.96 -1.08
CA ASN A 92 15.05 -26.20 -0.91
C ASN A 92 14.13 -26.16 0.33
N GLY A 93 13.60 -25.02 0.72
CA GLY A 93 12.81 -24.88 1.92
C GLY A 93 11.50 -24.14 1.69
N LEU A 94 11.03 -23.49 2.74
CA LEU A 94 9.88 -22.61 2.67
C LEU A 94 10.22 -21.35 1.86
N MET A 95 9.27 -20.92 1.02
CA MET A 95 9.25 -19.59 0.43
C MET A 95 7.99 -18.83 0.86
N ILE A 96 8.09 -17.51 0.92
CA ILE A 96 6.97 -16.60 1.20
C ILE A 96 6.78 -15.69 0.01
N SER A 97 5.53 -15.41 -0.33
CA SER A 97 5.18 -14.44 -1.37
C SER A 97 4.10 -13.48 -0.89
N ASP A 98 4.27 -12.19 -1.12
CA ASP A 98 3.22 -11.19 -1.01
C ASP A 98 2.84 -10.73 -2.43
N GLU A 99 1.72 -11.25 -2.91
CA GLU A 99 1.12 -11.00 -4.24
C GLU A 99 2.00 -11.30 -5.46
N ASP A 100 3.11 -11.97 -5.30
CA ASP A 100 3.87 -12.47 -6.46
C ASP A 100 3.43 -13.90 -6.82
N PHE A 101 2.33 -14.01 -7.56
CA PHE A 101 1.83 -15.30 -8.06
C PHE A 101 2.79 -16.00 -9.03
N ALA A 102 3.80 -15.30 -9.55
CA ALA A 102 4.82 -15.91 -10.42
C ALA A 102 5.74 -16.82 -9.62
N SER A 103 6.21 -16.38 -8.44
CA SER A 103 7.04 -17.19 -7.55
C SER A 103 6.26 -18.38 -6.98
N ILE A 104 4.98 -18.20 -6.63
CA ILE A 104 4.08 -19.27 -6.19
C ILE A 104 3.96 -20.36 -7.28
N ALA A 105 3.74 -19.96 -8.55
CA ALA A 105 3.66 -20.92 -9.64
C ALA A 105 4.96 -21.70 -9.87
N VAL A 106 6.12 -21.06 -9.67
CA VAL A 106 7.42 -21.72 -9.76
C VAL A 106 7.65 -22.65 -8.58
N ALA A 107 7.31 -22.26 -7.37
CA ALA A 107 7.41 -23.10 -6.18
C ALA A 107 6.52 -24.35 -6.30
N GLU A 108 5.32 -24.21 -6.90
CA GLU A 108 4.44 -25.33 -7.22
C GLU A 108 5.11 -26.31 -8.22
N GLU A 109 5.68 -25.80 -9.32
CA GLU A 109 6.41 -26.60 -10.31
C GLU A 109 7.57 -27.42 -9.69
N LYS A 110 8.11 -26.94 -8.55
CA LYS A 110 9.25 -27.56 -7.83
C LYS A 110 8.81 -28.36 -6.59
N ASP A 111 7.52 -28.49 -6.34
CA ASP A 111 6.95 -29.11 -5.12
C ASP A 111 7.54 -28.52 -3.81
N GLN A 112 7.80 -27.22 -3.81
CA GLN A 112 8.37 -26.48 -2.70
C GLN A 112 7.29 -25.92 -1.79
N ARG A 113 7.54 -25.93 -0.46
CA ARG A 113 6.63 -25.33 0.52
C ARG A 113 6.50 -23.83 0.28
N ARG A 114 5.23 -23.34 0.29
CA ARG A 114 4.91 -21.97 -0.12
C ARG A 114 3.77 -21.35 0.70
N VAL A 115 4.01 -20.16 1.19
CA VAL A 115 3.02 -19.31 1.85
C VAL A 115 2.75 -18.11 0.94
N LEU A 116 1.47 -17.87 0.67
CA LEU A 116 1.02 -16.69 -0.07
C LEU A 116 0.35 -15.71 0.89
N ILE A 117 0.72 -14.46 0.84
CA ILE A 117 0.02 -13.35 1.47
C ILE A 117 -0.68 -12.56 0.36
N THR A 118 -1.97 -12.31 0.48
CA THR A 118 -2.72 -11.54 -0.52
C THR A 118 -3.98 -10.94 0.06
N ASP A 119 -4.36 -9.74 -0.39
CA ASP A 119 -5.66 -9.11 -0.16
C ASP A 119 -6.50 -9.06 -1.46
N ILE A 120 -5.94 -9.53 -2.59
CA ILE A 120 -6.61 -9.61 -3.88
C ILE A 120 -7.01 -11.06 -4.15
N ILE A 121 -8.28 -11.38 -3.92
CA ILE A 121 -8.85 -12.69 -4.28
C ILE A 121 -9.21 -12.71 -5.76
N GLU A 122 -9.81 -11.65 -6.28
CA GLU A 122 -10.16 -11.46 -7.69
C GLU A 122 -9.85 -10.05 -8.15
N SER A 123 -9.34 -9.91 -9.38
CA SER A 123 -9.14 -8.61 -10.04
C SER A 123 -10.32 -8.23 -10.91
N HIS A 124 -10.61 -6.92 -11.02
CA HIS A 124 -11.71 -6.35 -11.77
C HIS A 124 -11.28 -5.07 -12.52
N PHE A 125 -10.18 -5.16 -13.30
CA PHE A 125 -9.65 -4.02 -14.07
C PHE A 125 -10.36 -3.79 -15.41
N THR A 126 -11.06 -4.81 -15.94
CA THR A 126 -11.56 -4.79 -17.31
C THR A 126 -13.04 -5.08 -17.39
N ALA A 127 -13.68 -4.57 -18.46
CA ALA A 127 -15.07 -4.81 -18.78
C ALA A 127 -15.23 -5.34 -20.21
N GLY A 128 -16.41 -5.88 -20.55
CA GLY A 128 -16.72 -6.40 -21.87
C GLY A 128 -15.88 -7.63 -22.24
N LEU A 129 -15.47 -7.75 -23.50
CA LEU A 129 -14.71 -8.91 -24.00
C LEU A 129 -13.34 -9.10 -23.30
N ALA A 130 -12.72 -8.00 -22.86
CA ALA A 130 -11.46 -8.06 -22.15
C ALA A 130 -11.58 -8.77 -20.79
N SER A 131 -12.76 -8.77 -20.18
CA SER A 131 -13.01 -9.48 -18.92
C SER A 131 -12.84 -11.01 -19.04
N LEU A 132 -12.90 -11.58 -20.22
CA LEU A 132 -12.68 -13.02 -20.42
C LEU A 132 -11.23 -13.40 -20.13
N ILE A 133 -10.28 -12.54 -20.49
CA ILE A 133 -8.85 -12.74 -20.19
C ILE A 133 -8.62 -12.63 -18.68
N GLU A 134 -9.21 -11.62 -18.06
CA GLU A 134 -9.11 -11.39 -16.61
C GLU A 134 -9.77 -12.54 -15.82
N LYS A 135 -10.92 -13.04 -16.23
CA LYS A 135 -11.55 -14.24 -15.64
C LYS A 135 -10.66 -15.48 -15.71
N LYS A 136 -9.92 -15.67 -16.83
CA LYS A 136 -8.96 -16.78 -16.94
C LYS A 136 -7.79 -16.58 -15.97
N MET A 137 -7.29 -15.35 -15.82
CA MET A 137 -6.26 -15.01 -14.86
C MET A 137 -6.74 -15.28 -13.43
N ASN A 138 -7.91 -14.80 -13.04
CA ASN A 138 -8.50 -15.03 -11.72
C ASN A 138 -8.64 -16.53 -11.41
N ARG A 139 -9.12 -17.35 -12.37
CA ARG A 139 -9.16 -18.81 -12.19
C ARG A 139 -7.78 -19.42 -11.94
N SER A 140 -6.74 -18.93 -12.62
CA SER A 140 -5.36 -19.38 -12.38
C SER A 140 -4.87 -18.97 -11.00
N MET A 141 -5.17 -17.75 -10.55
CA MET A 141 -4.84 -17.28 -9.19
C MET A 141 -5.52 -18.15 -8.13
N HIS A 142 -6.82 -18.39 -8.25
CA HIS A 142 -7.55 -19.29 -7.34
C HIS A 142 -6.95 -20.70 -7.29
N ALA A 143 -6.61 -21.28 -8.44
CA ALA A 143 -6.00 -22.60 -8.51
C ALA A 143 -4.62 -22.64 -7.82
N LEU A 144 -3.83 -21.57 -7.90
CA LEU A 144 -2.56 -21.45 -7.18
C LEU A 144 -2.78 -21.30 -5.67
N MET A 145 -3.74 -20.45 -5.25
CA MET A 145 -4.11 -20.29 -3.83
C MET A 145 -4.49 -21.62 -3.18
N GLN A 146 -5.35 -22.41 -3.83
CA GLN A 146 -5.79 -23.71 -3.32
C GLN A 146 -4.65 -24.73 -3.13
N ARG A 147 -3.51 -24.53 -3.81
CA ARG A 147 -2.34 -25.41 -3.75
C ARG A 147 -1.20 -24.86 -2.90
N CYS A 148 -1.38 -23.70 -2.27
CA CYS A 148 -0.45 -23.21 -1.26
C CYS A 148 -0.58 -24.03 0.03
N ASP A 149 0.51 -24.17 0.79
CA ASP A 149 0.46 -24.73 2.13
C ASP A 149 -0.36 -23.86 3.08
N CYS A 150 -0.27 -22.54 2.88
CA CYS A 150 -1.06 -21.55 3.60
C CYS A 150 -1.24 -20.30 2.74
N VAL A 151 -2.46 -19.73 2.80
CA VAL A 151 -2.78 -18.41 2.24
C VAL A 151 -3.18 -17.50 3.39
N ILE A 152 -2.45 -16.42 3.57
CA ILE A 152 -2.71 -15.41 4.61
C ILE A 152 -3.45 -14.24 3.98
N ILE A 153 -4.64 -13.95 4.48
CA ILE A 153 -5.42 -12.79 4.09
C ILE A 153 -5.40 -11.77 5.24
N PRO A 154 -4.81 -10.58 5.03
CA PRO A 154 -4.70 -9.54 6.07
C PRO A 154 -6.02 -8.76 6.23
N GLU A 155 -7.12 -9.48 6.36
CA GLU A 155 -8.47 -8.96 6.61
C GLU A 155 -9.13 -9.72 7.76
N ILE A 156 -10.21 -9.15 8.30
CA ILE A 156 -11.07 -9.84 9.27
C ILE A 156 -11.98 -10.79 8.49
N GLY A 157 -11.99 -12.05 8.88
CA GLY A 157 -12.80 -13.09 8.24
C GLY A 157 -12.67 -14.41 8.98
N ASP A 158 -13.34 -15.43 8.48
CA ASP A 158 -13.31 -16.78 9.03
C ASP A 158 -12.36 -17.67 8.21
N ASP A 159 -11.48 -18.39 8.90
CA ASP A 159 -10.54 -19.32 8.29
C ASP A 159 -11.27 -20.43 7.52
N ARG A 160 -10.73 -20.81 6.36
CA ARG A 160 -11.29 -21.86 5.51
C ARG A 160 -10.18 -22.64 4.81
N ASP A 161 -10.17 -23.95 4.94
CA ASP A 161 -9.17 -24.84 4.32
C ASP A 161 -7.73 -24.38 4.64
N ASN A 162 -6.99 -23.97 3.62
CA ASN A 162 -5.63 -23.42 3.75
C ASN A 162 -5.59 -21.88 3.80
N ILE A 163 -6.75 -21.21 3.91
CA ILE A 163 -6.85 -19.74 3.96
C ILE A 163 -7.07 -19.31 5.41
N CYS A 164 -6.14 -18.47 5.90
CA CYS A 164 -6.15 -17.89 7.23
C CYS A 164 -6.39 -16.38 7.17
N TYR A 165 -7.38 -15.88 7.88
CA TYR A 165 -7.68 -14.46 8.03
C TYR A 165 -7.06 -13.94 9.33
N VAL A 166 -6.06 -13.07 9.22
CA VAL A 166 -5.27 -12.61 10.38
C VAL A 166 -5.61 -11.20 10.86
N GLY A 167 -6.56 -10.54 10.20
CA GLY A 167 -6.82 -9.11 10.42
C GLY A 167 -5.73 -8.20 9.83
N PRO A 168 -5.85 -6.87 10.00
CA PRO A 168 -4.89 -5.90 9.49
C PRO A 168 -3.48 -6.15 10.02
N VAL A 169 -2.49 -6.15 9.14
CA VAL A 169 -1.08 -6.27 9.49
C VAL A 169 -0.42 -4.90 9.41
N VAL A 170 -0.07 -4.34 10.57
CA VAL A 170 0.54 -3.02 10.69
C VAL A 170 1.82 -3.08 11.51
N ARG A 171 2.74 -2.15 11.26
CA ARG A 171 3.97 -2.02 12.06
C ARG A 171 3.65 -1.48 13.45
N ARG A 172 4.48 -1.83 14.43
CA ARG A 172 4.40 -1.22 15.77
C ARG A 172 5.01 0.18 15.73
N THR A 173 4.35 1.14 16.40
CA THR A 173 4.92 2.48 16.55
C THR A 173 6.16 2.46 17.46
N SER A 174 7.12 3.34 17.19
CA SER A 174 8.35 3.44 17.97
C SER A 174 8.15 4.04 19.37
N ALA A 175 7.07 4.81 19.56
CA ALA A 175 6.70 5.46 20.81
C ALA A 175 5.19 5.72 20.87
N ASP A 176 4.71 6.20 22.02
CA ASP A 176 3.32 6.67 22.13
C ASP A 176 3.09 7.95 21.32
N ARG A 177 1.79 8.25 21.05
CA ARG A 177 1.39 9.39 20.23
C ARG A 177 1.98 10.73 20.72
N ASN A 178 2.00 10.99 22.03
CA ASN A 178 2.46 12.28 22.56
C ASN A 178 3.97 12.45 22.37
N MET A 179 4.74 11.37 22.54
CA MET A 179 6.18 11.36 22.28
C MET A 179 6.46 11.56 20.78
N LEU A 180 5.70 10.87 19.90
CA LEU A 180 5.83 11.03 18.45
C LEU A 180 5.49 12.47 17.99
N ARG A 181 4.42 13.08 18.53
CA ARG A 181 4.09 14.48 18.26
C ARG A 181 5.22 15.43 18.62
N LYS A 182 5.85 15.24 19.80
CA LYS A 182 7.04 16.03 20.20
C LYS A 182 8.22 15.81 19.26
N GLN A 183 8.48 14.55 18.91
CA GLN A 183 9.58 14.18 18.00
C GLN A 183 9.43 14.82 16.62
N PHE A 184 8.19 14.88 16.09
CA PHE A 184 7.92 15.47 14.77
C PHE A 184 7.63 16.97 14.81
N CYS A 185 7.61 17.59 16.03
CA CYS A 185 7.23 18.99 16.23
C CYS A 185 5.82 19.28 15.68
N PHE A 186 4.84 18.47 16.09
CA PHE A 186 3.44 18.62 15.74
C PHE A 186 2.71 19.39 16.86
N ASP A 187 2.75 20.72 16.77
CA ASP A 187 2.21 21.62 17.82
C ASP A 187 0.76 22.02 17.54
N LYS A 188 0.30 21.91 16.28
CA LYS A 188 -1.04 22.25 15.79
C LYS A 188 -1.85 21.01 15.43
N ASN A 189 -3.09 21.22 15.00
CA ASN A 189 -3.85 20.17 14.32
C ASN A 189 -3.11 19.76 13.04
N THR A 190 -2.54 18.57 13.06
CA THR A 190 -1.66 18.10 12.00
C THR A 190 -2.41 17.27 10.98
N ILE A 191 -2.50 17.77 9.75
CA ILE A 191 -3.06 17.08 8.60
C ILE A 191 -1.93 16.44 7.82
N LEU A 192 -1.86 15.11 7.85
CA LEU A 192 -0.85 14.34 7.15
C LEU A 192 -1.37 13.91 5.78
N VAL A 193 -0.69 14.31 4.71
CA VAL A 193 -1.02 13.90 3.33
C VAL A 193 0.03 12.93 2.82
N SER A 194 -0.40 11.73 2.41
CA SER A 194 0.47 10.73 1.81
C SER A 194 0.33 10.71 0.29
N GLY A 195 1.42 11.00 -0.43
CA GLY A 195 1.50 10.86 -1.88
C GLY A 195 1.61 9.41 -2.36
N GLY A 196 1.85 8.46 -1.44
CA GLY A 196 2.08 7.06 -1.77
C GLY A 196 3.47 6.77 -2.35
N GLY A 197 3.65 5.56 -2.86
CA GLY A 197 4.94 5.09 -3.41
C GLY A 197 5.23 5.51 -4.85
N THR A 198 4.25 6.05 -5.56
CA THR A 198 4.34 6.43 -6.97
C THR A 198 3.88 7.87 -7.19
N ASP A 199 3.98 8.38 -8.42
CA ASP A 199 3.45 9.70 -8.80
C ASP A 199 1.92 9.74 -8.96
N ALA A 200 1.23 8.63 -8.78
CA ALA A 200 -0.23 8.52 -8.86
C ALA A 200 -0.95 9.44 -7.85
N GLY A 201 -0.35 9.68 -6.69
CA GLY A 201 -0.89 10.56 -5.65
C GLY A 201 -0.74 12.06 -5.91
N LYS A 202 -0.06 12.47 -6.98
CA LYS A 202 0.20 13.90 -7.28
C LYS A 202 -1.07 14.75 -7.26
N TYR A 203 -2.14 14.26 -7.90
CA TYR A 203 -3.39 14.99 -8.00
C TYR A 203 -4.09 15.15 -6.61
N LEU A 204 -4.06 14.11 -5.80
CA LEU A 204 -4.57 14.17 -4.43
C LEU A 204 -3.80 15.19 -3.58
N VAL A 205 -2.47 15.15 -3.64
CA VAL A 205 -1.60 16.10 -2.90
C VAL A 205 -1.91 17.53 -3.31
N GLN A 206 -2.05 17.83 -4.60
CA GLN A 206 -2.41 19.16 -5.10
C GLN A 206 -3.77 19.61 -4.54
N LYS A 207 -4.79 18.74 -4.58
CA LYS A 207 -6.13 19.06 -4.06
C LYS A 207 -6.15 19.22 -2.54
N ALA A 208 -5.33 18.49 -1.81
CA ALA A 208 -5.19 18.65 -0.36
C ALA A 208 -4.53 19.99 0.01
N ILE A 209 -3.52 20.44 -0.74
CA ILE A 209 -2.91 21.77 -0.58
C ILE A 209 -3.96 22.86 -0.84
N GLU A 210 -4.66 22.81 -1.98
CA GLU A 210 -5.71 23.78 -2.32
C GLU A 210 -6.78 23.87 -1.23
N ALA A 211 -7.25 22.72 -0.74
CA ALA A 211 -8.26 22.66 0.33
C ALA A 211 -7.74 23.24 1.65
N HIS A 212 -6.50 22.90 2.04
CA HIS A 212 -5.90 23.39 3.28
C HIS A 212 -5.70 24.92 3.26
N CYS A 213 -5.23 25.50 2.17
CA CYS A 213 -5.06 26.95 2.00
C CYS A 213 -6.35 27.73 2.26
N GLN A 214 -7.51 27.15 1.96
CA GLN A 214 -8.81 27.79 2.19
C GLN A 214 -9.27 27.76 3.66
N ILE A 215 -8.72 26.85 4.47
CA ILE A 215 -9.19 26.58 5.83
C ILE A 215 -8.16 26.82 6.93
N GLN A 216 -6.88 26.93 6.62
CA GLN A 216 -5.79 27.03 7.59
C GLN A 216 -5.96 28.14 8.62
N ASN A 217 -6.52 29.30 8.21
CA ASN A 217 -6.78 30.42 9.10
C ASN A 217 -7.96 30.19 10.06
N LYS A 218 -8.79 29.17 9.81
CA LYS A 218 -9.98 28.85 10.60
C LYS A 218 -9.76 27.66 11.55
N LEU A 219 -8.81 26.78 11.24
CA LEU A 219 -8.61 25.53 11.98
C LEU A 219 -7.32 25.47 12.79
N ASP A 220 -6.48 26.52 12.79
CA ASP A 220 -5.13 26.49 13.39
C ASP A 220 -4.46 25.13 13.13
N SER A 221 -4.27 24.82 11.85
CA SER A 221 -3.75 23.54 11.40
C SER A 221 -2.48 23.71 10.58
N GLU A 222 -1.66 22.65 10.55
CA GLU A 222 -0.51 22.53 9.68
C GLU A 222 -0.70 21.38 8.68
N LEU A 223 -0.14 21.54 7.48
CA LEU A 223 -0.16 20.53 6.42
C LEU A 223 1.21 19.88 6.30
N ILE A 224 1.28 18.60 6.59
CA ILE A 224 2.49 17.79 6.45
C ILE A 224 2.32 16.86 5.24
N ILE A 225 3.28 16.89 4.32
CA ILE A 225 3.23 16.05 3.13
C ILE A 225 4.36 15.03 3.15
N VAL A 226 4.03 13.77 2.98
CA VAL A 226 4.98 12.70 2.66
C VAL A 226 4.85 12.39 1.18
N SER A 227 5.73 13.01 0.38
CA SER A 227 5.66 12.92 -1.08
C SER A 227 6.11 11.55 -1.63
N GLY A 228 6.78 10.74 -0.80
CA GLY A 228 7.30 9.45 -1.22
C GLY A 228 8.51 9.56 -2.17
N PRO A 229 8.94 8.45 -2.78
CA PRO A 229 10.17 8.41 -3.57
C PRO A 229 10.03 9.01 -4.98
N SER A 230 8.81 9.18 -5.48
CA SER A 230 8.56 9.52 -6.89
C SER A 230 8.08 10.95 -7.11
N LEU A 231 7.42 11.57 -6.12
CA LEU A 231 6.84 12.91 -6.26
C LEU A 231 7.80 13.97 -5.75
N LYS A 232 8.16 14.89 -6.62
CA LYS A 232 8.92 16.10 -6.25
C LYS A 232 7.96 17.27 -6.06
N LEU A 233 8.03 17.91 -4.91
CA LEU A 233 7.26 19.10 -4.57
C LEU A 233 8.22 20.28 -4.39
N PRO A 234 7.85 21.52 -4.81
CA PRO A 234 8.62 22.71 -4.50
C PRO A 234 8.58 23.01 -2.99
N ASP A 235 9.54 23.81 -2.53
CA ASP A 235 9.47 24.38 -1.19
C ASP A 235 8.32 25.38 -1.10
N SER A 236 7.59 25.39 0.00
CA SER A 236 6.44 26.27 0.23
C SER A 236 6.29 26.60 1.72
N GLN A 237 5.66 27.73 2.02
CA GLN A 237 5.23 28.08 3.37
C GLN A 237 3.85 27.48 3.71
N GLU A 238 3.13 26.95 2.72
CA GLU A 238 1.79 26.40 2.88
C GLU A 238 1.77 24.97 3.43
N TYR A 239 2.92 24.27 3.36
CA TYR A 239 3.08 22.90 3.84
C TYR A 239 4.53 22.58 4.18
N ARG A 240 4.73 21.59 5.02
CA ARG A 240 6.04 20.98 5.28
C ARG A 240 6.14 19.64 4.55
N ASN A 241 7.07 19.55 3.59
CA ASN A 241 7.33 18.31 2.86
C ASN A 241 8.44 17.52 3.54
N LEU A 242 8.13 16.30 3.96
CA LEU A 242 9.08 15.38 4.60
C LEU A 242 9.76 14.44 3.61
N GLY A 243 9.39 14.51 2.32
CA GLY A 243 9.95 13.64 1.29
C GLY A 243 9.58 12.17 1.45
N PHE A 244 10.56 11.27 1.34
CA PHE A 244 10.40 9.84 1.54
C PHE A 244 10.84 9.42 2.93
N ILE A 245 9.92 8.87 3.70
CA ILE A 245 10.10 8.50 5.11
C ILE A 245 9.96 6.99 5.30
N ASN A 246 10.82 6.40 6.13
CA ASN A 246 10.80 4.97 6.45
C ASN A 246 9.74 4.59 7.50
N ASN A 247 9.38 5.55 8.37
CA ASN A 247 8.48 5.35 9.51
C ASN A 247 7.16 6.10 9.32
N MET A 248 6.49 5.89 8.16
CA MET A 248 5.20 6.54 7.87
C MET A 248 4.15 6.24 8.95
N HIS A 249 4.14 5.04 9.49
CA HIS A 249 3.23 4.60 10.55
C HIS A 249 3.34 5.45 11.83
N ASP A 250 4.54 5.90 12.22
CA ASP A 250 4.73 6.82 13.34
C ASP A 250 4.07 8.18 13.07
N LEU A 251 4.17 8.68 11.82
CA LEU A 251 3.50 9.92 11.41
C LEU A 251 1.97 9.76 11.41
N VAL A 252 1.46 8.61 10.92
CA VAL A 252 0.03 8.30 10.97
C VAL A 252 -0.48 8.30 12.41
N CYS A 253 0.25 7.67 13.33
CA CYS A 253 -0.08 7.68 14.76
C CYS A 253 -0.08 9.09 15.36
N ALA A 254 0.89 9.93 15.00
CA ALA A 254 1.07 11.28 15.54
C ALA A 254 0.07 12.30 14.95
N ALA A 255 -0.42 12.10 13.75
CA ALA A 255 -1.31 13.04 13.04
C ALA A 255 -2.72 13.11 13.64
N ASP A 256 -3.42 14.22 13.40
CA ASP A 256 -4.83 14.41 13.77
C ASP A 256 -5.77 13.98 12.64
N LEU A 257 -5.30 14.02 11.41
CA LEU A 257 -6.02 13.58 10.22
C LEU A 257 -5.04 13.06 9.18
N VAL A 258 -5.36 11.94 8.55
CA VAL A 258 -4.62 11.40 7.39
C VAL A 258 -5.44 11.56 6.12
N ILE A 259 -4.82 12.08 5.06
CA ILE A 259 -5.39 12.12 3.71
C ILE A 259 -4.48 11.31 2.80
N SER A 260 -5.00 10.25 2.20
CA SER A 260 -4.21 9.43 1.30
C SER A 260 -5.03 8.84 0.15
N LEU A 261 -4.32 8.29 -0.85
CA LEU A 261 -4.98 7.34 -1.74
C LEU A 261 -5.48 6.15 -0.91
N ALA A 262 -6.57 5.52 -1.36
CA ALA A 262 -7.22 4.41 -0.66
C ALA A 262 -6.43 3.09 -0.77
N GLY A 263 -5.13 3.14 -0.51
CA GLY A 263 -4.26 1.98 -0.38
C GLY A 263 -4.45 1.30 0.99
N ARG A 264 -4.46 -0.02 1.02
CA ARG A 264 -4.78 -0.83 2.18
C ARG A 264 -3.93 -0.50 3.41
N SER A 265 -2.62 -0.45 3.29
CA SER A 265 -1.71 -0.25 4.43
C SER A 265 -1.97 1.04 5.20
N THR A 266 -2.21 2.17 4.51
CA THR A 266 -2.48 3.44 5.20
C THR A 266 -3.84 3.44 5.89
N ILE A 267 -4.83 2.78 5.30
CA ILE A 267 -6.15 2.59 5.93
C ILE A 267 -5.99 1.76 7.20
N ASP A 268 -5.30 0.63 7.13
CA ASP A 268 -5.08 -0.28 8.25
C ASP A 268 -4.29 0.40 9.38
N GLU A 269 -3.21 1.13 9.05
CA GLU A 269 -2.44 1.93 10.03
C GLU A 269 -3.33 3.00 10.69
N SER A 270 -4.13 3.74 9.91
CA SER A 270 -5.04 4.76 10.41
C SER A 270 -6.08 4.17 11.38
N MET A 271 -6.66 3.03 11.04
CA MET A 271 -7.61 2.33 11.90
C MET A 271 -6.95 1.78 13.16
N ALA A 272 -5.78 1.15 13.05
CA ALA A 272 -5.05 0.54 14.17
C ALA A 272 -4.62 1.58 15.20
N TYR A 273 -4.24 2.79 14.78
CA TYR A 273 -3.80 3.85 15.69
C TYR A 273 -4.94 4.80 16.09
N GLY A 274 -6.15 4.59 15.59
CA GLY A 274 -7.30 5.44 15.88
C GLY A 274 -7.19 6.86 15.30
N THR A 275 -6.41 7.04 14.23
CA THR A 275 -6.26 8.32 13.55
C THR A 275 -7.32 8.45 12.46
N PRO A 276 -8.17 9.48 12.47
CA PRO A 276 -9.16 9.70 11.42
C PRO A 276 -8.51 9.79 10.03
N GLY A 277 -9.17 9.23 9.01
CA GLY A 277 -8.66 9.25 7.65
C GLY A 277 -9.69 9.74 6.62
N ILE A 278 -9.19 10.32 5.53
CA ILE A 278 -9.91 10.59 4.28
C ILE A 278 -9.18 9.82 3.19
N PHE A 279 -9.82 8.81 2.63
CA PHE A 279 -9.21 7.86 1.71
C PHE A 279 -9.83 7.99 0.32
N ILE A 280 -9.14 8.68 -0.57
CA ILE A 280 -9.63 8.97 -1.92
C ILE A 280 -9.08 7.93 -2.90
N PRO A 281 -9.93 7.19 -3.63
CA PRO A 281 -9.44 6.20 -4.60
C PRO A 281 -8.96 6.87 -5.87
N LEU A 282 -8.05 6.22 -6.58
CA LEU A 282 -7.86 6.46 -8.00
C LEU A 282 -9.11 5.96 -8.74
N LYS A 283 -9.73 6.80 -9.56
CA LYS A 283 -10.88 6.40 -10.37
C LYS A 283 -10.47 5.31 -11.36
N ASN A 284 -11.31 4.30 -11.52
CA ASN A 284 -11.07 3.10 -12.31
C ASN A 284 -9.98 2.16 -11.76
N HIS A 285 -9.63 2.28 -10.48
CA HIS A 285 -8.76 1.34 -9.78
C HIS A 285 -9.63 0.55 -8.80
N PHE A 286 -10.04 -0.64 -9.20
CA PHE A 286 -11.08 -1.42 -8.52
C PHE A 286 -10.79 -1.63 -7.02
N GLU A 287 -9.56 -2.01 -6.67
CA GLU A 287 -9.13 -2.26 -5.28
C GLU A 287 -9.26 -0.98 -4.43
N GLN A 288 -8.73 0.16 -4.93
CA GLN A 288 -8.83 1.41 -4.18
C GLN A 288 -10.27 1.90 -4.08
N GLU A 289 -11.10 1.70 -5.12
CA GLU A 289 -12.52 2.05 -5.07
C GLU A 289 -13.26 1.20 -4.03
N GLN A 290 -12.95 -0.09 -3.91
CA GLN A 290 -13.52 -0.96 -2.87
C GLN A 290 -13.04 -0.54 -1.47
N ASN A 291 -11.75 -0.30 -1.29
CA ASN A 291 -11.18 0.13 0.00
C ASN A 291 -11.77 1.46 0.45
N ALA A 292 -11.88 2.44 -0.45
CA ALA A 292 -12.49 3.74 -0.16
C ALA A 292 -13.97 3.60 0.22
N ALA A 293 -14.74 2.79 -0.53
CA ALA A 293 -16.16 2.56 -0.26
C ALA A 293 -16.41 1.93 1.13
N ARG A 294 -15.56 0.99 1.56
CA ARG A 294 -15.60 0.42 2.92
C ARG A 294 -15.40 1.49 4.01
N CYS A 295 -14.65 2.56 3.70
CA CYS A 295 -14.42 3.70 4.59
C CYS A 295 -15.44 4.84 4.40
N GLY A 296 -16.42 4.69 3.51
CA GLY A 296 -17.44 5.70 3.21
C GLY A 296 -16.99 6.80 2.25
N PHE A 297 -15.92 6.57 1.46
CA PHE A 297 -15.38 7.54 0.50
C PHE A 297 -15.50 7.05 -0.95
N LYS A 298 -15.42 8.01 -1.87
CA LYS A 298 -15.41 7.80 -3.32
C LYS A 298 -14.53 8.83 -4.01
N TYR A 299 -14.26 8.64 -5.30
CA TYR A 299 -13.39 9.55 -6.06
C TYR A 299 -13.87 11.01 -6.03
N GLU A 300 -15.17 11.26 -6.12
CA GLU A 300 -15.73 12.60 -6.14
C GLU A 300 -15.49 13.39 -4.85
N ASP A 301 -15.18 12.73 -3.75
CA ASP A 301 -14.86 13.37 -2.46
C ASP A 301 -13.58 14.22 -2.51
N ILE A 302 -12.74 14.02 -3.53
CA ILE A 302 -11.56 14.87 -3.78
C ILE A 302 -11.95 16.33 -4.03
N PHE A 303 -13.16 16.60 -4.53
CA PHE A 303 -13.65 17.96 -4.82
C PHE A 303 -14.27 18.65 -3.62
N ARG A 304 -14.43 17.94 -2.49
CA ARG A 304 -14.97 18.48 -1.24
C ARG A 304 -14.06 18.27 -0.03
N LEU A 305 -12.75 18.13 -0.27
CA LEU A 305 -11.76 17.91 0.78
C LEU A 305 -11.81 18.98 1.87
N GLU A 306 -12.03 20.25 1.51
CA GLU A 306 -12.21 21.34 2.47
C GLU A 306 -13.31 21.02 3.50
N TYR A 307 -14.47 20.59 3.04
CA TYR A 307 -15.59 20.21 3.90
C TYR A 307 -15.23 19.00 4.79
N LEU A 308 -14.67 17.95 4.20
CA LEU A 308 -14.31 16.73 4.91
C LEU A 308 -13.23 16.95 5.98
N ILE A 309 -12.25 17.82 5.71
CA ILE A 309 -11.21 18.18 6.69
C ILE A 309 -11.86 18.88 7.88
N LYS A 310 -12.73 19.88 7.64
CA LYS A 310 -13.45 20.59 8.70
C LYS A 310 -14.30 19.65 9.56
N GLU A 311 -15.02 18.74 8.92
CA GLU A 311 -15.83 17.73 9.61
C GLU A 311 -14.97 16.84 10.51
N LYS A 312 -13.91 16.26 9.99
CA LYS A 312 -13.07 15.29 10.72
C LYS A 312 -12.28 15.94 11.87
N ILE A 313 -11.75 17.15 11.68
CA ILE A 313 -11.01 17.87 12.74
C ILE A 313 -11.97 18.50 13.74
N GLY A 314 -13.10 19.08 13.29
CA GLY A 314 -14.09 19.71 14.15
C GLY A 314 -14.77 18.76 15.14
N TYR A 315 -14.94 17.50 14.79
CA TYR A 315 -15.48 16.47 15.69
C TYR A 315 -14.57 16.20 16.92
N ARG A 316 -13.26 16.37 16.80
CA ARG A 316 -12.33 16.18 17.95
C ARG A 316 -12.36 17.34 18.95
N SER A 317 -12.66 18.56 18.53
CA SER A 317 -12.74 19.71 19.45
C SER A 317 -13.96 19.66 20.40
N ASN A 318 -14.94 18.79 20.14
CA ASN A 318 -16.14 18.64 20.96
C ASN A 318 -16.14 17.39 21.88
N THR A 319 -15.04 16.62 21.90
CA THR A 319 -14.94 15.35 22.64
C THR A 319 -13.81 15.33 23.68
N VAL A 320 -13.28 16.49 24.09
CA VAL A 320 -12.31 16.65 25.18
C VAL A 320 -12.95 17.28 26.39
#